data_4bb4394d60c601f369f28cf399c1f3a9
#
_entry.id   4bb4394d60c601f369f28cf399c1f3a9
#
_cell.length_a   1.000
_cell.length_b   1.000
_cell.length_c   1.000
_cell.angle_alpha   90.00
_cell.angle_beta   90.00
_cell.angle_gamma   90.00
#
_symmetry.space_group_name_H-M   'P 1'
#
loop_
_entity.id
_entity.type
_entity.pdbx_description
1 polymer ?
#
loop_
_entity_poly.entity_id
_entity_poly.type
_entity_poly.pdbx_seq_one_letter_code
_entity_poly.pdbx_strand_id
1 'polypeptide(L)'
;MTPIPNIVLLTSDQQRADCNGFENPHIRTPHLDGLARRGTRFSACITPNLVCQPSRASILTGLLPLTHGVWDNGVDLDARIGADGFAGTLARAGYQTAFLGKAHFATKATFHATGSPECRFSQAEYGAGWTGPYMGFQHVELAVLGHMHRTRPLERPPMGHYERWLIARGENEEGLKRWAAETRPDSGAAQTWYSALPVAWHTSTWVGDRTIAWLNGQRDKARPFCVWASFPDPHHPFDCPEPWSLMYDPKDVPLPKHRARDLERRPWWHKAVLEGRPQLADPDLLKFRAEGSRVPEQSDRQLAEMTANYYGMISLIDHNVGRILTALSDLRLAEDTLVVYTTDHGELLGNHGLYLKHPIPYEDLLRVTMVAQGPGVAAGKVVSEPVSTLDLAATFYEYAGIARPAALQSRSLGRLLGGGAETRDVAYSEWHVHASRCGVGLKLRTVRTKTHKCTFELESGAGELYDLANDPAEMDNRFNDPGCATVQKELHDLMRARPGVARADLAEPIGMA
;
A
#
# COMPACT_ATOMS: atom_id res chain seq x y z
N MET A 1 -25.99 7.34 24.52
CA MET A 1 -25.04 6.51 23.74
C MET A 1 -24.29 7.44 22.82
N THR A 2 -22.99 7.40 22.84
CA THR A 2 -22.19 8.13 21.83
C THR A 2 -22.59 7.62 20.44
N PRO A 3 -22.86 8.48 19.46
CA PRO A 3 -23.21 8.00 18.12
C PRO A 3 -22.09 7.12 17.57
N ILE A 4 -22.47 6.05 16.90
CA ILE A 4 -21.53 5.14 16.24
C ILE A 4 -20.88 5.92 15.08
N PRO A 5 -19.55 6.10 15.04
CA PRO A 5 -18.93 6.95 14.04
C PRO A 5 -18.92 6.31 12.67
N ASN A 6 -18.92 7.16 11.65
CA ASN A 6 -18.55 6.76 10.30
C ASN A 6 -17.06 6.46 10.21
N ILE A 7 -16.64 5.72 9.19
CA ILE A 7 -15.24 5.36 8.97
C ILE A 7 -14.85 5.70 7.54
N VAL A 8 -13.77 6.43 7.38
CA VAL A 8 -13.13 6.71 6.08
C VAL A 8 -11.69 6.24 6.14
N LEU A 9 -11.39 5.18 5.41
CA LEU A 9 -10.03 4.72 5.18
C LEU A 9 -9.55 5.26 3.84
N LEU A 10 -8.47 6.03 3.87
CA LEU A 10 -7.78 6.57 2.70
C LEU A 10 -6.43 5.85 2.58
N THR A 11 -6.15 5.25 1.43
CA THR A 11 -4.85 4.60 1.22
C THR A 11 -4.22 5.06 -0.08
N SER A 12 -2.92 5.34 -0.04
CA SER A 12 -2.06 5.34 -1.21
C SER A 12 -1.48 3.94 -1.45
N ASP A 13 -0.77 3.76 -2.55
CA ASP A 13 -0.02 2.55 -2.89
C ASP A 13 1.46 2.89 -3.04
N GLN A 14 2.33 2.15 -2.36
CA GLN A 14 3.79 2.31 -2.49
C GLN A 14 4.32 3.67 -2.01
N GLN A 15 3.69 4.29 -1.01
CA GLN A 15 4.18 5.54 -0.45
C GLN A 15 5.15 5.32 0.69
N ARG A 16 6.37 5.79 0.55
CA ARG A 16 7.40 5.78 1.60
C ARG A 16 6.97 6.64 2.79
N ALA A 17 7.21 6.16 4.00
CA ALA A 17 6.70 6.76 5.22
C ALA A 17 7.16 8.21 5.45
N ASP A 18 8.37 8.56 5.03
CA ASP A 18 8.93 9.91 5.14
C ASP A 18 8.55 10.84 3.97
N CYS A 19 7.71 10.38 3.03
CA CYS A 19 7.25 11.20 1.92
C CYS A 19 5.91 11.89 2.24
N ASN A 20 5.93 12.74 3.26
CA ASN A 20 4.86 13.65 3.67
C ASN A 20 5.46 14.87 4.38
N GLY A 21 4.73 16.00 4.43
CA GLY A 21 5.26 17.28 4.92
C GLY A 21 5.58 17.30 6.41
N PHE A 22 4.94 16.47 7.22
CA PHE A 22 5.22 16.40 8.66
C PHE A 22 6.49 15.58 9.02
N GLU A 23 7.09 14.87 8.08
CA GLU A 23 8.39 14.20 8.24
C GLU A 23 9.47 14.78 7.32
N ASN A 24 9.09 15.35 6.17
CA ASN A 24 10.01 15.83 5.15
C ASN A 24 9.58 17.21 4.63
N PRO A 25 10.34 18.28 4.93
CA PRO A 25 9.98 19.64 4.52
C PRO A 25 10.07 19.90 3.00
N HIS A 26 10.64 18.97 2.24
CA HIS A 26 10.78 19.09 0.78
C HIS A 26 9.54 18.65 0.02
N ILE A 27 8.57 18.01 0.68
CA ILE A 27 7.31 17.60 0.07
C ILE A 27 6.12 18.38 0.66
N ARG A 28 5.13 18.71 -0.16
CA ARG A 28 3.96 19.50 0.22
C ARG A 28 2.73 18.61 0.32
N THR A 29 2.30 18.35 1.56
CA THR A 29 1.10 17.57 1.86
C THR A 29 0.25 18.26 2.93
N PRO A 30 -0.25 19.50 2.68
CA PRO A 30 -0.90 20.32 3.70
C PRO A 30 -2.12 19.68 4.35
N HIS A 31 -2.83 18.79 3.63
CA HIS A 31 -4.02 18.12 4.17
C HIS A 31 -3.64 16.95 5.07
N LEU A 32 -2.65 16.13 4.70
CA LEU A 32 -2.08 15.09 5.57
C LEU A 32 -1.41 15.70 6.80
N ASP A 33 -0.68 16.81 6.63
CA ASP A 33 -0.10 17.57 7.74
C ASP A 33 -1.20 18.11 8.67
N GLY A 34 -2.33 18.53 8.09
CA GLY A 34 -3.52 18.92 8.82
C GLY A 34 -4.12 17.79 9.64
N LEU A 35 -4.24 16.59 9.06
CA LEU A 35 -4.69 15.39 9.77
C LEU A 35 -3.74 15.06 10.94
N ALA A 36 -2.42 15.09 10.70
CA ALA A 36 -1.41 14.82 11.74
C ALA A 36 -1.47 15.82 12.90
N ARG A 37 -1.70 17.12 12.61
CA ARG A 37 -1.82 18.16 13.65
C ARG A 37 -3.10 18.03 14.46
N ARG A 38 -4.23 17.70 13.83
CA ARG A 38 -5.54 17.58 14.49
C ARG A 38 -5.83 16.20 15.03
N GLY A 39 -4.95 15.22 14.77
CA GLY A 39 -5.12 13.83 15.15
C GLY A 39 -3.85 13.20 15.70
N THR A 40 -3.77 11.91 15.59
CA THR A 40 -2.64 11.08 16.03
C THR A 40 -1.90 10.52 14.81
N ARG A 41 -0.56 10.62 14.80
CA ARG A 41 0.31 9.96 13.82
C ARG A 41 1.14 8.86 14.46
N PHE A 42 1.47 7.83 13.68
CA PHE A 42 2.29 6.70 14.11
C PHE A 42 3.64 6.77 13.41
N SER A 43 4.73 6.89 14.18
CA SER A 43 6.09 6.94 13.62
C SER A 43 6.70 5.56 13.36
N ALA A 44 6.06 4.50 13.84
CA ALA A 44 6.49 3.11 13.70
C ALA A 44 5.32 2.20 13.28
N CYS A 45 4.60 2.59 12.21
CA CYS A 45 3.61 1.73 11.58
C CYS A 45 4.27 0.82 10.55
N ILE A 46 4.05 -0.48 10.67
CA ILE A 46 4.72 -1.52 9.90
C ILE A 46 3.71 -2.23 8.99
N THR A 47 4.08 -2.41 7.72
CA THR A 47 3.28 -3.22 6.82
C THR A 47 3.48 -4.72 7.06
N PRO A 48 2.43 -5.54 7.02
CA PRO A 48 2.54 -6.99 7.16
C PRO A 48 3.28 -7.68 6.01
N ASN A 49 3.42 -7.02 4.87
CA ASN A 49 4.13 -7.52 3.70
C ASN A 49 4.63 -6.36 2.82
N LEU A 50 5.72 -6.56 2.07
CA LEU A 50 6.37 -5.54 1.26
C LEU A 50 5.79 -5.40 -0.15
N VAL A 51 4.69 -6.12 -0.46
CA VAL A 51 3.97 -6.00 -1.75
C VAL A 51 2.47 -5.88 -1.53
N CYS A 52 1.80 -5.34 -2.54
CA CYS A 52 0.45 -4.80 -2.45
C CYS A 52 -0.59 -5.85 -2.02
N GLN A 53 -0.67 -6.98 -2.73
CA GLN A 53 -1.78 -7.93 -2.58
C GLN A 53 -1.85 -8.53 -1.16
N PRO A 54 -0.77 -9.10 -0.58
CA PRO A 54 -0.81 -9.59 0.79
C PRO A 54 -0.99 -8.48 1.84
N SER A 55 -0.38 -7.30 1.64
CA SER A 55 -0.56 -6.19 2.56
C SER A 55 -2.02 -5.70 2.61
N ARG A 56 -2.66 -5.52 1.43
CA ARG A 56 -4.07 -5.12 1.33
C ARG A 56 -5.02 -6.16 1.89
N ALA A 57 -4.74 -7.45 1.66
CA ALA A 57 -5.47 -8.55 2.27
C ALA A 57 -5.35 -8.51 3.81
N SER A 58 -4.17 -8.20 4.34
CA SER A 58 -3.98 -8.04 5.80
C SER A 58 -4.74 -6.84 6.38
N ILE A 59 -4.76 -5.70 5.68
CA ILE A 59 -5.56 -4.53 6.09
C ILE A 59 -7.06 -4.92 6.18
N LEU A 60 -7.57 -5.61 5.15
CA LEU A 60 -8.98 -6.00 5.10
C LEU A 60 -9.34 -7.02 6.18
N THR A 61 -8.51 -8.03 6.37
CA THR A 61 -8.84 -9.19 7.20
C THR A 61 -8.39 -9.07 8.66
N GLY A 62 -7.40 -8.22 8.95
CA GLY A 62 -6.74 -8.16 10.25
C GLY A 62 -5.90 -9.40 10.57
N LEU A 63 -5.50 -10.15 9.54
CA LEU A 63 -4.71 -11.37 9.64
C LEU A 63 -3.34 -11.17 8.96
N LEU A 64 -2.34 -11.93 9.41
CA LEU A 64 -1.02 -11.95 8.77
C LEU A 64 -1.05 -12.74 7.45
N PRO A 65 -0.15 -12.46 6.51
CA PRO A 65 -0.11 -13.04 5.17
C PRO A 65 -0.22 -14.56 5.13
N LEU A 66 0.56 -15.26 5.94
CA LEU A 66 0.53 -16.72 5.99
C LEU A 66 -0.72 -17.30 6.67
N THR A 67 -1.53 -16.46 7.31
CA THR A 67 -2.80 -16.88 7.94
C THR A 67 -3.97 -16.71 6.98
N HIS A 68 -4.06 -15.57 6.25
CA HIS A 68 -5.10 -15.42 5.23
C HIS A 68 -4.74 -16.09 3.89
N GLY A 69 -3.49 -16.53 3.70
CA GLY A 69 -3.06 -17.34 2.58
C GLY A 69 -2.54 -16.57 1.36
N VAL A 70 -2.64 -15.23 1.34
CA VAL A 70 -2.04 -14.38 0.29
C VAL A 70 -0.61 -14.06 0.72
N TRP A 71 0.34 -14.81 0.24
CA TRP A 71 1.74 -14.76 0.69
C TRP A 71 2.68 -14.04 -0.28
N ASP A 72 2.25 -13.85 -1.54
CA ASP A 72 2.91 -13.03 -2.56
C ASP A 72 1.85 -12.45 -3.51
N ASN A 73 2.22 -11.49 -4.33
CA ASN A 73 1.42 -11.07 -5.47
C ASN A 73 1.28 -12.23 -6.46
N GLY A 74 0.08 -12.42 -6.98
CA GLY A 74 -0.27 -13.55 -7.83
C GLY A 74 -1.06 -14.64 -7.09
N VAL A 75 -1.31 -14.46 -5.78
CA VAL A 75 -2.14 -15.36 -4.96
C VAL A 75 -3.40 -14.61 -4.54
N ASP A 76 -4.55 -15.06 -5.00
CA ASP A 76 -5.83 -14.40 -4.71
C ASP A 76 -6.26 -14.60 -3.26
N LEU A 77 -6.85 -13.56 -2.67
CA LEU A 77 -7.54 -13.68 -1.39
C LEU A 77 -8.80 -14.53 -1.58
N ASP A 78 -8.94 -15.57 -0.76
CA ASP A 78 -10.17 -16.36 -0.71
C ASP A 78 -11.39 -15.45 -0.47
N ALA A 79 -12.42 -15.60 -1.30
CA ALA A 79 -13.58 -14.70 -1.29
C ALA A 79 -14.35 -14.74 0.05
N ARG A 80 -14.34 -15.89 0.76
CA ARG A 80 -14.98 -16.04 2.07
C ARG A 80 -14.17 -15.32 3.15
N ILE A 81 -12.84 -15.50 3.13
CA ILE A 81 -11.93 -14.79 4.06
C ILE A 81 -12.06 -13.28 3.84
N GLY A 82 -12.09 -12.82 2.59
CA GLY A 82 -12.30 -11.41 2.26
C GLY A 82 -13.65 -10.88 2.73
N ALA A 83 -14.74 -11.65 2.52
CA ALA A 83 -16.08 -11.31 2.97
C ALA A 83 -16.24 -11.29 4.49
N ASP A 84 -15.38 -12.02 5.23
CA ASP A 84 -15.33 -12.00 6.69
C ASP A 84 -14.37 -10.93 7.25
N GLY A 85 -13.70 -10.16 6.39
CA GLY A 85 -12.92 -9.01 6.78
C GLY A 85 -13.75 -7.87 7.40
N PHE A 86 -13.09 -6.75 7.73
CA PHE A 86 -13.79 -5.67 8.42
C PHE A 86 -15.00 -5.15 7.63
N ALA A 87 -14.92 -5.07 6.31
CA ALA A 87 -16.00 -4.55 5.47
C ALA A 87 -17.30 -5.37 5.63
N GLY A 88 -17.21 -6.69 5.47
CA GLY A 88 -18.37 -7.54 5.60
C GLY A 88 -18.89 -7.64 7.04
N THR A 89 -17.99 -7.59 8.02
CA THR A 89 -18.36 -7.56 9.44
C THR A 89 -19.11 -6.27 9.79
N LEU A 90 -18.64 -5.13 9.36
CA LEU A 90 -19.32 -3.85 9.50
C LEU A 90 -20.67 -3.84 8.76
N ALA A 91 -20.72 -4.40 7.54
CA ALA A 91 -21.97 -4.49 6.79
C ALA A 91 -23.04 -5.31 7.55
N ARG A 92 -22.67 -6.45 8.14
CA ARG A 92 -23.55 -7.26 9.00
C ARG A 92 -23.99 -6.51 10.26
N ALA A 93 -23.18 -5.58 10.76
CA ALA A 93 -23.51 -4.71 11.90
C ALA A 93 -24.33 -3.45 11.52
N GLY A 94 -24.76 -3.32 10.27
CA GLY A 94 -25.63 -2.23 9.84
C GLY A 94 -24.94 -1.08 9.12
N TYR A 95 -23.62 -1.08 8.98
CA TYR A 95 -22.91 -0.08 8.17
C TYR A 95 -23.22 -0.27 6.69
N GLN A 96 -23.17 0.83 5.93
CA GLN A 96 -22.95 0.77 4.49
C GLN A 96 -21.46 0.71 4.22
N THR A 97 -21.03 -0.21 3.35
CA THR A 97 -19.61 -0.38 3.02
C THR A 97 -19.36 -0.12 1.54
N ALA A 98 -18.38 0.74 1.25
CA ALA A 98 -17.98 1.07 -0.11
C ALA A 98 -16.46 0.99 -0.30
N PHE A 99 -16.04 0.56 -1.50
CA PHE A 99 -14.65 0.55 -1.93
C PHE A 99 -14.49 1.27 -3.26
N LEU A 100 -13.56 2.24 -3.33
CA LEU A 100 -13.37 3.09 -4.49
C LEU A 100 -11.87 3.18 -4.84
N GLY A 101 -11.48 2.67 -5.99
CA GLY A 101 -10.10 2.70 -6.46
C GLY A 101 -9.42 1.34 -6.62
N LYS A 102 -8.13 1.25 -6.27
CA LYS A 102 -7.33 0.03 -6.42
C LYS A 102 -7.61 -0.95 -5.27
N ALA A 103 -8.22 -2.09 -5.58
CA ALA A 103 -8.47 -3.14 -4.60
C ALA A 103 -7.29 -4.10 -4.45
N HIS A 104 -6.90 -4.77 -5.51
CA HIS A 104 -5.77 -5.69 -5.55
C HIS A 104 -5.86 -6.81 -4.50
N PHE A 105 -7.08 -7.34 -4.31
CA PHE A 105 -7.33 -8.56 -3.53
C PHE A 105 -7.20 -9.81 -4.38
N ALA A 106 -7.26 -9.65 -5.71
CA ALA A 106 -7.09 -10.70 -6.68
C ALA A 106 -6.11 -10.28 -7.79
N THR A 107 -5.56 -11.28 -8.45
CA THR A 107 -4.56 -11.16 -9.50
C THR A 107 -5.18 -10.71 -10.81
N LYS A 108 -4.67 -9.64 -11.40
CA LYS A 108 -5.18 -9.13 -12.68
C LYS A 108 -4.65 -9.88 -13.90
N ALA A 109 -3.35 -10.10 -13.94
CA ALA A 109 -2.67 -10.77 -15.07
C ALA A 109 -2.54 -12.29 -14.79
N THR A 110 -3.67 -12.97 -14.79
CA THR A 110 -3.77 -14.41 -14.54
C THR A 110 -3.47 -15.24 -15.80
N PHE A 111 -3.26 -16.54 -15.63
CA PHE A 111 -3.10 -17.49 -16.73
C PHE A 111 -4.46 -17.98 -17.26
N HIS A 112 -5.54 -17.86 -16.50
CA HIS A 112 -6.90 -18.28 -16.82
C HIS A 112 -7.94 -17.40 -16.10
N ALA A 113 -9.21 -17.55 -16.47
CA ALA A 113 -10.31 -16.90 -15.77
C ALA A 113 -10.42 -17.40 -14.31
N THR A 114 -10.59 -16.48 -13.36
CA THR A 114 -10.71 -16.80 -11.91
C THR A 114 -12.08 -16.49 -11.35
N GLY A 115 -12.96 -15.84 -12.13
CA GLY A 115 -14.25 -15.32 -11.64
C GLY A 115 -14.10 -14.03 -10.81
N SER A 116 -12.90 -13.47 -10.66
CA SER A 116 -12.70 -12.21 -9.93
C SER A 116 -12.97 -11.00 -10.83
N PRO A 117 -13.58 -9.90 -10.31
CA PRO A 117 -13.75 -8.65 -11.05
C PRO A 117 -12.43 -7.94 -11.35
N GLU A 118 -11.33 -8.34 -10.74
CA GLU A 118 -9.99 -7.82 -11.01
C GLU A 118 -9.24 -8.66 -12.08
N CYS A 119 -9.72 -9.86 -12.40
CA CYS A 119 -9.09 -10.76 -13.36
C CYS A 119 -9.40 -10.37 -14.82
N ARG A 120 -8.35 -10.19 -15.64
CA ARG A 120 -8.49 -9.81 -17.06
C ARG A 120 -9.37 -10.75 -17.88
N PHE A 121 -9.37 -12.03 -17.57
CA PHE A 121 -10.17 -13.03 -18.29
C PHE A 121 -11.61 -13.14 -17.79
N SER A 122 -11.92 -12.62 -16.60
CA SER A 122 -13.27 -12.66 -16.02
C SER A 122 -14.06 -11.35 -16.20
N GLN A 123 -13.46 -10.31 -16.77
CA GLN A 123 -14.08 -8.99 -16.89
C GLN A 123 -15.39 -8.98 -17.69
N ALA A 124 -15.53 -9.87 -18.66
CA ALA A 124 -16.76 -9.98 -19.45
C ALA A 124 -17.97 -10.44 -18.63
N GLU A 125 -17.74 -11.09 -17.47
CA GLU A 125 -18.80 -11.52 -16.55
C GLU A 125 -19.42 -10.35 -15.76
N TYR A 126 -18.73 -9.20 -15.73
CA TYR A 126 -19.14 -8.01 -14.98
C TYR A 126 -19.66 -6.93 -15.93
N GLY A 127 -20.97 -6.77 -16.01
CA GLY A 127 -21.61 -5.74 -16.84
C GLY A 127 -21.25 -4.32 -16.40
N ALA A 128 -21.52 -3.34 -17.27
CA ALA A 128 -21.20 -1.92 -17.02
C ALA A 128 -21.89 -1.33 -15.77
N GLY A 129 -23.01 -1.90 -15.34
CA GLY A 129 -23.75 -1.46 -14.15
C GLY A 129 -23.38 -2.23 -12.87
N TRP A 130 -22.45 -3.18 -12.93
CA TRP A 130 -22.05 -3.91 -11.73
C TRP A 130 -21.23 -3.01 -10.80
N THR A 131 -21.65 -2.94 -9.54
CA THR A 131 -20.96 -2.16 -8.48
C THR A 131 -20.82 -2.97 -7.18
N GLY A 132 -20.71 -4.27 -7.30
CA GLY A 132 -20.57 -5.17 -6.15
C GLY A 132 -21.73 -6.17 -6.01
N PRO A 133 -21.74 -6.96 -4.92
CA PRO A 133 -20.78 -6.94 -3.80
C PRO A 133 -19.40 -7.54 -4.16
N TYR A 134 -18.34 -7.14 -3.42
CA TYR A 134 -17.00 -7.70 -3.56
C TYR A 134 -16.22 -7.61 -2.24
N MET A 135 -15.63 -8.71 -1.79
CA MET A 135 -14.80 -8.79 -0.57
C MET A 135 -15.43 -8.14 0.68
N GLY A 136 -16.75 -8.32 0.84
CA GLY A 136 -17.52 -7.74 1.97
C GLY A 136 -17.97 -6.31 1.78
N PHE A 137 -17.50 -5.59 0.75
CA PHE A 137 -18.02 -4.29 0.36
C PHE A 137 -19.30 -4.43 -0.43
N GLN A 138 -20.34 -3.65 -0.07
CA GLN A 138 -21.64 -3.64 -0.72
C GLN A 138 -21.61 -2.85 -2.03
N HIS A 139 -20.81 -1.78 -2.08
CA HIS A 139 -20.60 -0.97 -3.28
C HIS A 139 -19.11 -0.94 -3.62
N VAL A 140 -18.77 -1.15 -4.90
CA VAL A 140 -17.38 -1.06 -5.37
C VAL A 140 -17.28 -0.36 -6.71
N GLU A 141 -16.27 0.48 -6.86
CA GLU A 141 -15.84 1.04 -8.14
C GLU A 141 -14.32 0.87 -8.26
N LEU A 142 -13.88 -0.02 -9.15
CA LEU A 142 -12.50 -0.48 -9.22
C LEU A 142 -11.69 0.28 -10.28
N ALA A 143 -10.47 0.67 -9.93
CA ALA A 143 -9.41 1.04 -10.85
C ALA A 143 -8.40 -0.11 -10.91
N VAL A 144 -8.42 -0.89 -11.98
CA VAL A 144 -7.62 -2.13 -12.07
C VAL A 144 -6.24 -1.86 -12.68
N LEU A 145 -6.17 -1.01 -13.72
CA LEU A 145 -4.93 -0.63 -14.41
C LEU A 145 -4.50 0.83 -14.15
N GLY A 146 -5.20 1.54 -13.32
CA GLY A 146 -5.21 2.98 -13.20
C GLY A 146 -3.87 3.72 -13.12
N HIS A 147 -2.77 3.05 -12.78
CA HIS A 147 -1.42 3.62 -12.73
C HIS A 147 -0.48 3.05 -13.81
N MET A 148 -0.95 2.17 -14.69
CA MET A 148 -0.09 1.46 -15.65
C MET A 148 -0.20 2.03 -17.07
N HIS A 149 -0.35 3.34 -17.18
CA HIS A 149 -0.63 4.05 -18.42
C HIS A 149 0.27 3.69 -19.61
N ARG A 150 1.56 3.49 -19.38
CA ARG A 150 2.50 3.25 -20.47
C ARG A 150 2.91 1.81 -20.66
N THR A 151 2.81 1.02 -19.61
CA THR A 151 3.28 -0.36 -19.63
C THR A 151 2.24 -1.33 -20.19
N ARG A 152 0.98 -0.88 -20.28
CA ARG A 152 -0.11 -1.67 -20.87
C ARG A 152 -1.09 -0.80 -21.65
N PRO A 153 -1.41 -1.18 -22.90
CA PRO A 153 -2.55 -0.58 -23.61
C PRO A 153 -3.83 -0.86 -22.83
N LEU A 154 -4.79 0.04 -22.93
CA LEU A 154 -6.14 -0.23 -22.46
C LEU A 154 -6.73 -1.38 -23.28
N GLU A 155 -6.96 -2.51 -22.63
CA GLU A 155 -7.56 -3.69 -23.25
C GLU A 155 -9.04 -3.44 -23.59
N ARG A 156 -9.56 -4.13 -24.59
CA ARG A 156 -11.00 -4.12 -24.91
C ARG A 156 -11.55 -5.55 -24.79
N PRO A 157 -12.60 -5.77 -23.98
CA PRO A 157 -13.32 -4.80 -23.15
C PRO A 157 -12.45 -4.23 -22.03
N PRO A 158 -12.69 -2.95 -21.65
CA PRO A 158 -11.89 -2.30 -20.60
C PRO A 158 -12.12 -2.98 -19.25
N MET A 159 -11.02 -3.18 -18.52
CA MET A 159 -11.05 -3.69 -17.16
C MET A 159 -11.44 -2.58 -16.19
N GLY A 160 -12.23 -2.92 -15.17
CA GLY A 160 -12.57 -1.99 -14.09
C GLY A 160 -13.51 -0.82 -14.48
N HIS A 161 -13.86 -0.04 -13.48
CA HIS A 161 -14.78 1.10 -13.64
C HIS A 161 -14.05 2.34 -14.15
N TYR A 162 -12.84 2.59 -13.67
CA TYR A 162 -12.04 3.73 -14.11
C TYR A 162 -11.71 3.64 -15.59
N GLU A 163 -11.28 2.50 -16.06
CA GLU A 163 -10.88 2.28 -17.45
C GLU A 163 -12.09 2.44 -18.40
N ARG A 164 -13.25 1.91 -18.00
CA ARG A 164 -14.52 2.11 -18.75
C ARG A 164 -14.91 3.59 -18.78
N TRP A 165 -14.81 4.27 -17.64
CA TRP A 165 -15.11 5.69 -17.53
C TRP A 165 -14.16 6.54 -18.40
N LEU A 166 -12.86 6.23 -18.40
CA LEU A 166 -11.86 6.94 -19.19
C LEU A 166 -12.12 6.78 -20.70
N ILE A 167 -12.41 5.55 -21.16
CA ILE A 167 -12.74 5.28 -22.57
C ILE A 167 -14.03 6.01 -22.97
N ALA A 168 -15.04 6.02 -22.11
CA ALA A 168 -16.31 6.71 -22.39
C ALA A 168 -16.18 8.24 -22.46
N ARG A 169 -15.18 8.84 -21.80
CA ARG A 169 -14.92 10.28 -21.85
C ARG A 169 -14.16 10.73 -23.09
N GLY A 170 -13.34 9.87 -23.64
CA GLY A 170 -12.62 10.18 -24.87
C GLY A 170 -13.49 9.85 -26.06
N GLU A 171 -14.15 10.86 -26.65
CA GLU A 171 -14.78 10.66 -27.96
C GLU A 171 -13.72 10.07 -28.90
N ASN A 172 -13.96 8.84 -29.38
CA ASN A 172 -13.20 8.20 -30.45
C ASN A 172 -11.66 8.17 -30.31
N GLU A 173 -11.13 7.53 -29.28
CA GLU A 173 -9.69 7.28 -29.09
C GLU A 173 -8.84 8.42 -28.47
N GLU A 174 -9.36 9.61 -28.23
CA GLU A 174 -8.58 10.69 -27.61
C GLU A 174 -8.07 10.30 -26.21
N GLY A 175 -8.93 9.66 -25.39
CA GLY A 175 -8.53 9.14 -24.09
C GLY A 175 -7.43 8.07 -24.19
N LEU A 176 -7.50 7.21 -25.20
CA LEU A 176 -6.48 6.18 -25.46
C LEU A 176 -5.16 6.77 -25.93
N LYS A 177 -5.21 7.82 -26.77
CA LYS A 177 -4.00 8.54 -27.19
C LYS A 177 -3.31 9.24 -26.03
N ARG A 178 -4.08 9.91 -25.17
CA ARG A 178 -3.56 10.58 -23.98
C ARG A 178 -3.08 9.60 -22.92
N TRP A 179 -3.68 8.42 -22.83
CA TRP A 179 -3.26 7.35 -21.93
C TRP A 179 -1.78 6.98 -22.08
N ALA A 180 -1.27 6.95 -23.31
CA ALA A 180 0.10 6.57 -23.59
C ALA A 180 1.04 7.75 -23.94
N ALA A 181 0.52 8.98 -23.91
CA ALA A 181 1.28 10.15 -24.31
C ALA A 181 1.97 10.86 -23.14
N GLU A 182 3.06 11.56 -23.47
CA GLU A 182 3.81 12.43 -22.55
C GLU A 182 3.74 13.88 -22.98
N THR A 183 3.83 14.80 -22.00
CA THR A 183 3.95 16.24 -22.25
C THR A 183 5.40 16.68 -22.47
N ARG A 184 6.37 15.83 -22.15
CA ARG A 184 7.82 16.10 -22.22
C ARG A 184 8.58 14.90 -22.75
N PRO A 185 9.77 15.11 -23.36
CA PRO A 185 10.65 14.03 -23.75
C PRO A 185 11.06 13.17 -22.55
N ASP A 186 11.25 11.88 -22.81
CA ASP A 186 11.80 10.94 -21.84
C ASP A 186 13.16 11.45 -21.30
N SER A 187 13.26 11.55 -20.00
CA SER A 187 14.48 11.98 -19.32
C SER A 187 15.52 10.87 -19.17
N GLY A 188 15.12 9.63 -19.47
CA GLY A 188 15.89 8.42 -19.21
C GLY A 188 15.84 7.96 -17.75
N ALA A 189 15.08 8.64 -16.89
CA ALA A 189 14.81 8.17 -15.53
C ALA A 189 13.86 6.97 -15.58
N ALA A 190 14.25 5.84 -14.99
CA ALA A 190 13.47 4.62 -15.07
C ALA A 190 12.09 4.78 -14.43
N GLN A 191 11.06 4.20 -15.06
CA GLN A 191 9.68 4.23 -14.56
C GLN A 191 9.13 5.64 -14.31
N THR A 192 9.63 6.67 -15.02
CA THR A 192 9.28 8.07 -14.77
C THR A 192 8.79 8.72 -16.06
N TRP A 193 7.56 9.24 -16.04
CA TRP A 193 6.91 9.88 -17.16
C TRP A 193 6.12 11.12 -16.77
N TYR A 194 5.92 12.02 -17.71
CA TYR A 194 5.12 13.22 -17.56
C TYR A 194 3.80 13.04 -18.30
N SER A 195 2.77 12.65 -17.58
CA SER A 195 1.49 12.25 -18.15
C SER A 195 0.81 13.35 -18.96
N ALA A 196 0.33 13.00 -20.15
CA ALA A 196 -0.51 13.89 -20.96
C ALA A 196 -2.01 13.79 -20.57
N LEU A 197 -2.36 12.97 -19.59
CA LEU A 197 -3.72 12.94 -19.05
C LEU A 197 -4.02 14.26 -18.33
N PRO A 198 -5.16 14.92 -18.63
CA PRO A 198 -5.62 16.02 -17.81
C PRO A 198 -5.78 15.56 -16.35
N VAL A 199 -5.45 16.42 -15.38
CA VAL A 199 -5.63 16.10 -13.94
C VAL A 199 -7.02 15.56 -13.64
N ALA A 200 -8.06 16.13 -14.26
CA ALA A 200 -9.44 15.67 -14.10
C ALA A 200 -9.70 14.23 -14.61
N TRP A 201 -8.79 13.68 -15.42
CA TRP A 201 -8.88 12.31 -15.95
C TRP A 201 -7.94 11.35 -15.25
N HIS A 202 -7.04 11.86 -14.44
CA HIS A 202 -6.07 11.06 -13.71
C HIS A 202 -6.75 10.19 -12.64
N THR A 203 -6.24 8.99 -12.43
CA THR A 203 -6.84 8.00 -11.53
C THR A 203 -7.01 8.53 -10.11
N SER A 204 -6.03 9.26 -9.57
CA SER A 204 -6.14 9.82 -8.22
C SER A 204 -7.27 10.84 -8.12
N THR A 205 -7.50 11.67 -9.14
CA THR A 205 -8.66 12.59 -9.18
C THR A 205 -9.97 11.82 -9.29
N TRP A 206 -10.00 10.77 -10.12
CA TRP A 206 -11.18 9.92 -10.26
C TRP A 206 -11.57 9.26 -8.92
N VAL A 207 -10.61 8.72 -8.16
CA VAL A 207 -10.88 8.15 -6.83
C VAL A 207 -11.48 9.20 -5.90
N GLY A 208 -10.93 10.41 -5.89
CA GLY A 208 -11.48 11.54 -5.14
C GLY A 208 -12.91 11.87 -5.56
N ASP A 209 -13.15 12.01 -6.86
CA ASP A 209 -14.48 12.33 -7.43
C ASP A 209 -15.51 11.25 -7.10
N ARG A 210 -15.14 9.97 -7.24
CA ARG A 210 -16.08 8.86 -6.95
C ARG A 210 -16.39 8.77 -5.47
N THR A 211 -15.39 8.99 -4.59
CA THR A 211 -15.59 9.03 -3.15
C THR A 211 -16.57 10.16 -2.75
N ILE A 212 -16.37 11.36 -3.29
CA ILE A 212 -17.24 12.51 -3.04
C ILE A 212 -18.66 12.26 -3.60
N ALA A 213 -18.77 11.70 -4.79
CA ALA A 213 -20.07 11.36 -5.39
C ALA A 213 -20.82 10.33 -4.55
N TRP A 214 -20.12 9.31 -4.04
CA TRP A 214 -20.72 8.31 -3.16
C TRP A 214 -21.21 8.92 -1.84
N LEU A 215 -20.40 9.76 -1.21
CA LEU A 215 -20.76 10.47 0.03
C LEU A 215 -21.99 11.38 -0.15
N ASN A 216 -22.09 12.06 -1.29
CA ASN A 216 -23.17 13.02 -1.56
C ASN A 216 -24.50 12.37 -1.90
N GLY A 217 -24.51 11.31 -2.73
CA GLY A 217 -25.74 10.86 -3.38
C GLY A 217 -26.03 9.37 -3.36
N GLN A 218 -25.04 8.52 -3.10
CA GLN A 218 -25.23 7.07 -3.26
C GLN A 218 -25.43 6.32 -1.95
N ARG A 219 -25.04 6.93 -0.82
CA ARG A 219 -25.23 6.32 0.50
C ARG A 219 -26.64 6.58 1.07
N ASP A 220 -27.13 5.67 1.90
CA ASP A 220 -28.29 5.89 2.76
C ASP A 220 -27.88 6.78 3.95
N LYS A 221 -28.48 7.97 4.05
CA LYS A 221 -28.14 8.97 5.06
C LYS A 221 -28.56 8.58 6.49
N ALA A 222 -29.42 7.57 6.63
CA ALA A 222 -29.88 7.08 7.94
C ALA A 222 -28.94 6.04 8.58
N ARG A 223 -27.92 5.57 7.86
CA ARG A 223 -27.02 4.51 8.32
C ARG A 223 -25.58 5.02 8.44
N PRO A 224 -24.80 4.52 9.42
CA PRO A 224 -23.37 4.73 9.43
C PRO A 224 -22.71 4.09 8.21
N PHE A 225 -21.55 4.58 7.83
CA PHE A 225 -20.82 4.04 6.67
C PHE A 225 -19.36 3.78 6.98
N CYS A 226 -18.79 2.85 6.22
CA CYS A 226 -17.36 2.64 6.11
C CYS A 226 -16.99 2.69 4.63
N VAL A 227 -16.16 3.67 4.23
CA VAL A 227 -15.65 3.79 2.88
C VAL A 227 -14.13 3.65 2.86
N TRP A 228 -13.62 2.83 1.94
CA TRP A 228 -12.21 2.74 1.62
C TRP A 228 -11.95 3.39 0.27
N ALA A 229 -11.37 4.59 0.26
CA ALA A 229 -10.88 5.25 -0.94
C ALA A 229 -9.39 4.92 -1.12
N SER A 230 -9.08 4.19 -2.18
CA SER A 230 -7.78 3.58 -2.42
C SER A 230 -7.14 4.14 -3.68
N PHE A 231 -6.18 5.05 -3.50
CA PHE A 231 -5.42 5.65 -4.59
C PHE A 231 -4.38 4.66 -5.11
N PRO A 232 -4.29 4.41 -6.42
CA PRO A 232 -3.24 3.55 -6.99
C PRO A 232 -1.86 4.22 -7.00
N ASP A 233 -1.80 5.55 -6.90
CA ASP A 233 -0.56 6.30 -6.79
C ASP A 233 -0.02 6.30 -5.33
N PRO A 234 1.28 6.61 -5.13
CA PRO A 234 2.33 6.88 -6.11
C PRO A 234 3.06 5.63 -6.64
N HIS A 235 2.38 4.48 -6.78
CA HIS A 235 2.97 3.26 -7.36
C HIS A 235 3.57 3.53 -8.74
N HIS A 236 4.72 2.93 -9.03
CA HIS A 236 5.30 3.01 -10.37
C HIS A 236 4.37 2.38 -11.46
N PRO A 237 4.41 2.86 -12.68
CA PRO A 237 5.20 3.98 -13.22
C PRO A 237 4.89 5.30 -12.51
N PHE A 238 5.93 6.10 -12.26
CA PHE A 238 5.77 7.44 -11.70
C PHE A 238 5.30 8.39 -12.81
N ASP A 239 4.00 8.35 -13.08
CA ASP A 239 3.34 9.03 -14.20
C ASP A 239 2.47 10.18 -13.70
N CYS A 240 3.08 11.33 -13.48
CA CYS A 240 2.47 12.48 -12.86
C CYS A 240 1.96 13.50 -13.91
N PRO A 241 0.69 13.95 -13.83
CA PRO A 241 0.16 14.96 -14.75
C PRO A 241 0.58 16.38 -14.36
N GLU A 242 0.62 17.29 -15.33
CA GLU A 242 0.74 18.72 -15.06
C GLU A 242 -0.53 19.25 -14.36
N PRO A 243 -0.42 20.20 -13.41
CA PRO A 243 0.80 20.91 -13.00
C PRO A 243 1.63 20.19 -11.93
N TRP A 244 1.21 19.03 -11.43
CA TRP A 244 1.82 18.33 -10.31
C TRP A 244 3.24 17.85 -10.64
N SER A 245 3.47 17.39 -11.87
CA SER A 245 4.79 17.01 -12.36
C SER A 245 5.79 18.17 -12.46
N LEU A 246 5.33 19.41 -12.33
CA LEU A 246 6.12 20.64 -12.34
C LEU A 246 6.32 21.24 -10.95
N MET A 247 5.71 20.63 -9.94
CA MET A 247 5.64 21.21 -8.59
C MET A 247 6.99 21.20 -7.87
N TYR A 248 7.85 20.24 -8.24
CA TYR A 248 9.18 20.05 -7.66
C TYR A 248 10.25 20.17 -8.74
N ASP A 249 11.21 21.09 -8.56
CA ASP A 249 12.41 21.09 -9.41
C ASP A 249 13.31 19.93 -8.98
N PRO A 250 13.72 19.04 -9.89
CA PRO A 250 14.64 17.95 -9.56
C PRO A 250 15.94 18.41 -8.89
N LYS A 251 16.39 19.66 -9.13
CA LYS A 251 17.59 20.21 -8.50
C LYS A 251 17.45 20.45 -7.01
N ASP A 252 16.21 20.66 -6.54
CA ASP A 252 15.90 20.99 -5.15
C ASP A 252 15.50 19.75 -4.33
N VAL A 253 15.39 18.59 -4.98
CA VAL A 253 15.00 17.33 -4.34
C VAL A 253 16.21 16.70 -3.65
N PRO A 254 16.13 16.40 -2.33
CA PRO A 254 17.23 15.74 -1.64
C PRO A 254 17.38 14.29 -2.10
N LEU A 255 18.61 13.91 -2.41
CA LEU A 255 18.94 12.53 -2.75
C LEU A 255 19.32 11.73 -1.49
N PRO A 256 19.04 10.42 -1.46
CA PRO A 256 19.47 9.55 -0.37
C PRO A 256 20.99 9.62 -0.17
N LYS A 257 21.42 9.65 1.10
CA LYS A 257 22.86 9.66 1.43
C LYS A 257 23.53 8.35 1.03
N HIS A 258 22.86 7.23 1.23
CA HIS A 258 23.36 5.88 0.97
C HIS A 258 22.72 5.32 -0.33
N ARG A 259 23.09 5.89 -1.49
CA ARG A 259 22.55 5.53 -2.80
C ARG A 259 23.44 4.64 -3.67
N ALA A 260 24.56 4.20 -3.12
CA ALA A 260 25.39 3.17 -3.75
C ALA A 260 24.98 1.78 -3.27
N ARG A 261 24.97 0.80 -4.17
CA ARG A 261 24.75 -0.60 -3.78
C ARG A 261 25.89 -1.11 -2.93
N ASP A 262 25.56 -1.62 -1.76
CA ASP A 262 26.45 -2.34 -0.88
C ASP A 262 25.90 -3.75 -0.68
N LEU A 263 26.41 -4.74 -1.42
CA LEU A 263 25.96 -6.13 -1.35
C LEU A 263 26.94 -7.04 -0.59
N GLU A 264 28.18 -6.58 -0.32
CA GLU A 264 29.22 -7.41 0.29
C GLU A 264 28.91 -7.73 1.76
N ARG A 265 28.27 -6.79 2.45
CA ARG A 265 27.91 -6.90 3.88
C ARG A 265 26.44 -7.28 4.11
N ARG A 266 25.76 -7.72 3.06
CA ARG A 266 24.34 -8.06 3.09
C ARG A 266 24.11 -9.57 3.03
N PRO A 267 22.97 -10.07 3.50
CA PRO A 267 22.62 -11.48 3.34
C PRO A 267 22.62 -11.90 1.87
N TRP A 268 22.93 -13.16 1.61
CA TRP A 268 23.07 -13.73 0.27
C TRP A 268 21.89 -13.46 -0.66
N TRP A 269 20.68 -13.40 -0.10
CA TRP A 269 19.47 -13.20 -0.93
C TRP A 269 19.37 -11.80 -1.53
N HIS A 270 19.99 -10.76 -0.96
CA HIS A 270 20.01 -9.43 -1.57
C HIS A 270 20.62 -9.48 -2.97
N LYS A 271 21.79 -10.11 -3.09
CA LYS A 271 22.45 -10.31 -4.39
C LYS A 271 21.62 -11.23 -5.28
N ALA A 272 21.15 -12.35 -4.75
CA ALA A 272 20.39 -13.34 -5.51
C ALA A 272 19.10 -12.77 -6.12
N VAL A 273 18.34 -11.92 -5.40
CA VAL A 273 17.11 -11.33 -5.95
C VAL A 273 17.37 -10.23 -6.97
N LEU A 274 18.49 -9.53 -6.87
CA LEU A 274 18.88 -8.48 -7.81
C LEU A 274 19.48 -9.05 -9.10
N GLU A 275 20.25 -10.11 -9.03
CA GLU A 275 20.89 -10.75 -10.17
C GLU A 275 20.04 -11.89 -10.77
N GLY A 276 19.20 -12.53 -9.98
CA GLY A 276 18.32 -13.64 -10.39
C GLY A 276 17.35 -13.23 -11.50
N ARG A 277 16.85 -14.16 -12.28
CA ARG A 277 15.90 -13.91 -13.37
C ARG A 277 14.52 -14.47 -13.01
N PRO A 278 13.43 -13.71 -13.28
CA PRO A 278 12.07 -14.23 -13.13
C PRO A 278 11.90 -15.59 -13.83
N GLN A 279 11.16 -16.50 -13.21
CA GLN A 279 10.88 -17.82 -13.76
C GLN A 279 9.38 -17.92 -14.06
N LEU A 280 9.01 -17.64 -15.30
CA LEU A 280 7.63 -17.68 -15.80
C LEU A 280 7.60 -18.42 -17.14
N ALA A 281 6.62 -19.29 -17.31
CA ALA A 281 6.42 -20.03 -18.57
C ALA A 281 5.82 -19.16 -19.68
N ASP A 282 5.02 -18.13 -19.31
CA ASP A 282 4.40 -17.19 -20.25
C ASP A 282 5.43 -16.13 -20.68
N PRO A 283 5.79 -16.04 -21.99
CA PRO A 283 6.82 -15.12 -22.47
C PRO A 283 6.46 -13.64 -22.27
N ASP A 284 5.18 -13.27 -22.41
CA ASP A 284 4.73 -11.88 -22.30
C ASP A 284 4.78 -11.44 -20.83
N LEU A 285 4.35 -12.31 -19.92
CA LEU A 285 4.46 -12.06 -18.49
C LEU A 285 5.92 -12.04 -18.02
N LEU A 286 6.77 -12.91 -18.58
CA LEU A 286 8.21 -12.91 -18.30
C LEU A 286 8.85 -11.57 -18.71
N LYS A 287 8.57 -11.12 -19.94
CA LYS A 287 9.04 -9.83 -20.46
C LYS A 287 8.55 -8.68 -19.57
N PHE A 288 7.27 -8.64 -19.28
CA PHE A 288 6.68 -7.62 -18.42
C PHE A 288 7.35 -7.59 -17.04
N ARG A 289 7.58 -8.73 -16.41
CA ARG A 289 8.25 -8.81 -15.11
C ARG A 289 9.71 -8.34 -15.20
N ALA A 290 10.43 -8.75 -16.23
CA ALA A 290 11.82 -8.37 -16.42
C ALA A 290 12.00 -6.87 -16.66
N GLU A 291 11.11 -6.25 -17.44
CA GLU A 291 11.18 -4.82 -17.76
C GLU A 291 10.56 -3.93 -16.69
N GLY A 292 9.45 -4.35 -16.09
CA GLY A 292 8.69 -3.54 -15.12
C GLY A 292 9.21 -3.57 -13.69
N SER A 293 9.94 -4.62 -13.28
CA SER A 293 10.38 -4.80 -11.89
C SER A 293 11.86 -4.58 -11.66
N ARG A 294 12.65 -4.35 -12.73
CA ARG A 294 14.10 -4.19 -12.65
C ARG A 294 14.52 -2.83 -13.16
N VAL A 295 14.89 -2.00 -12.23
CA VAL A 295 15.40 -0.67 -12.51
C VAL A 295 16.94 -0.72 -12.44
N PRO A 296 17.64 -0.31 -13.52
CA PRO A 296 19.09 -0.18 -13.49
C PRO A 296 19.51 0.95 -12.53
N GLU A 297 20.78 0.99 -12.17
CA GLU A 297 21.30 2.11 -11.38
C GLU A 297 21.03 3.43 -12.11
N GLN A 298 20.52 4.39 -11.34
CA GLN A 298 20.18 5.72 -11.83
C GLN A 298 21.30 6.71 -11.52
N SER A 299 21.60 7.60 -12.45
CA SER A 299 22.41 8.78 -12.13
C SER A 299 21.69 9.68 -11.14
N ASP A 300 22.43 10.54 -10.44
CA ASP A 300 21.85 11.51 -9.50
C ASP A 300 20.75 12.36 -10.15
N ARG A 301 20.93 12.77 -11.42
CA ARG A 301 19.91 13.50 -12.17
C ARG A 301 18.64 12.69 -12.39
N GLN A 302 18.77 11.45 -12.85
CA GLN A 302 17.63 10.55 -13.07
C GLN A 302 16.88 10.24 -11.78
N LEU A 303 17.61 9.99 -10.68
CA LEU A 303 17.01 9.76 -9.37
C LEU A 303 16.27 11.01 -8.86
N ALA A 304 16.83 12.19 -9.06
CA ALA A 304 16.18 13.44 -8.71
C ALA A 304 14.87 13.66 -9.49
N GLU A 305 14.85 13.38 -10.79
CA GLU A 305 13.64 13.45 -11.61
C GLU A 305 12.58 12.42 -11.19
N MET A 306 13.01 11.18 -10.93
CA MET A 306 12.13 10.13 -10.37
C MET A 306 11.49 10.60 -9.06
N THR A 307 12.28 11.12 -8.14
CA THR A 307 11.81 11.57 -6.82
C THR A 307 10.90 12.79 -6.93
N ALA A 308 11.22 13.75 -7.79
CA ALA A 308 10.38 14.94 -8.02
C ALA A 308 8.99 14.54 -8.54
N ASN A 309 8.93 13.61 -9.49
CA ASN A 309 7.67 13.11 -10.04
C ASN A 309 6.87 12.30 -9.00
N TYR A 310 7.54 11.46 -8.24
CA TYR A 310 6.96 10.72 -7.11
C TYR A 310 6.34 11.66 -6.06
N TYR A 311 7.03 12.75 -5.71
CA TYR A 311 6.50 13.78 -4.80
C TYR A 311 5.28 14.49 -5.41
N GLY A 312 5.30 14.76 -6.71
CA GLY A 312 4.16 15.33 -7.43
C GLY A 312 2.90 14.47 -7.33
N MET A 313 3.05 13.15 -7.52
CA MET A 313 1.95 12.20 -7.37
C MET A 313 1.38 12.19 -5.94
N ILE A 314 2.23 12.22 -4.91
CA ILE A 314 1.80 12.27 -3.51
C ILE A 314 1.07 13.58 -3.22
N SER A 315 1.54 14.71 -3.75
CA SER A 315 0.86 16.01 -3.58
C SER A 315 -0.50 16.04 -4.29
N LEU A 316 -0.66 15.33 -5.41
CA LEU A 316 -1.95 15.15 -6.07
C LEU A 316 -2.91 14.28 -5.22
N ILE A 317 -2.39 13.24 -4.56
CA ILE A 317 -3.18 12.45 -3.60
C ILE A 317 -3.61 13.35 -2.44
N ASP A 318 -2.69 14.10 -1.84
CA ASP A 318 -2.98 15.02 -0.73
C ASP A 318 -4.07 16.04 -1.10
N HIS A 319 -4.01 16.60 -2.32
CA HIS A 319 -5.06 17.48 -2.83
C HIS A 319 -6.43 16.78 -2.84
N ASN A 320 -6.51 15.54 -3.31
CA ASN A 320 -7.76 14.78 -3.35
C ASN A 320 -8.23 14.37 -1.95
N VAL A 321 -7.31 14.05 -1.03
CA VAL A 321 -7.62 13.89 0.40
C VAL A 321 -8.28 15.17 0.93
N GLY A 322 -7.71 16.34 0.66
CA GLY A 322 -8.30 17.62 1.02
C GLY A 322 -9.71 17.83 0.50
N ARG A 323 -9.98 17.46 -0.75
CA ARG A 323 -11.32 17.51 -1.36
C ARG A 323 -12.32 16.60 -0.64
N ILE A 324 -11.91 15.37 -0.28
CA ILE A 324 -12.75 14.43 0.48
C ILE A 324 -13.04 14.98 1.88
N LEU A 325 -12.03 15.53 2.58
CA LEU A 325 -12.21 16.14 3.90
C LEU A 325 -13.17 17.35 3.86
N THR A 326 -13.07 18.17 2.81
CA THR A 326 -13.99 19.28 2.56
C THR A 326 -15.42 18.77 2.38
N ALA A 327 -15.61 17.72 1.55
CA ALA A 327 -16.93 17.12 1.36
C ALA A 327 -17.54 16.56 2.65
N LEU A 328 -16.73 15.94 3.53
CA LEU A 328 -17.19 15.52 4.85
C LEU A 328 -17.64 16.70 5.71
N SER A 329 -16.92 17.81 5.66
CA SER A 329 -17.27 19.05 6.39
C SER A 329 -18.57 19.66 5.87
N ASP A 330 -18.70 19.80 4.55
CA ASP A 330 -19.90 20.38 3.89
C ASP A 330 -21.15 19.56 4.18
N LEU A 331 -21.00 18.23 4.27
CA LEU A 331 -22.05 17.29 4.65
C LEU A 331 -22.31 17.21 6.16
N ARG A 332 -21.56 17.96 6.99
CA ARG A 332 -21.60 17.92 8.46
C ARG A 332 -21.34 16.53 9.03
N LEU A 333 -20.42 15.79 8.42
CA LEU A 333 -20.02 14.44 8.83
C LEU A 333 -18.64 14.41 9.52
N ALA A 334 -17.87 15.50 9.44
CA ALA A 334 -16.47 15.52 9.87
C ALA A 334 -16.30 15.15 11.36
N GLU A 335 -17.16 15.66 12.24
CA GLU A 335 -17.09 15.43 13.68
C GLU A 335 -17.50 14.00 14.09
N ASP A 336 -18.28 13.32 13.25
CA ASP A 336 -18.79 11.97 13.48
C ASP A 336 -18.05 10.92 12.63
N THR A 337 -16.89 11.25 12.06
CA THR A 337 -16.16 10.36 11.16
C THR A 337 -14.72 10.13 11.64
N LEU A 338 -14.36 8.87 11.86
CA LEU A 338 -12.97 8.46 11.98
C LEU A 338 -12.37 8.43 10.57
N VAL A 339 -11.40 9.31 10.32
CA VAL A 339 -10.62 9.34 9.08
C VAL A 339 -9.24 8.76 9.37
N VAL A 340 -8.83 7.76 8.62
CA VAL A 340 -7.49 7.17 8.66
C VAL A 340 -6.85 7.27 7.30
N TYR A 341 -5.61 7.76 7.24
CA TYR A 341 -4.76 7.69 6.05
C TYR A 341 -3.58 6.76 6.31
N THR A 342 -3.30 5.86 5.37
CA THR A 342 -2.12 4.99 5.39
C THR A 342 -1.72 4.58 3.97
N THR A 343 -0.73 3.70 3.85
CA THR A 343 -0.33 3.06 2.60
C THR A 343 -0.12 1.55 2.81
N ASP A 344 -0.09 0.79 1.75
CA ASP A 344 0.10 -0.66 1.83
C ASP A 344 1.56 -1.07 2.04
N HIS A 345 2.53 -0.41 1.41
CA HIS A 345 3.97 -0.59 1.61
C HIS A 345 4.72 0.66 1.13
N GLY A 346 6.03 0.71 1.40
CA GLY A 346 6.90 1.82 0.99
C GLY A 346 7.52 1.66 -0.39
N GLU A 347 8.60 2.43 -0.61
CA GLU A 347 9.39 2.55 -1.84
C GLU A 347 10.86 2.75 -1.47
N LEU A 348 11.79 2.07 -2.13
CA LEU A 348 13.23 2.22 -1.87
C LEU A 348 13.80 3.54 -2.38
N LEU A 349 13.28 4.06 -3.48
CA LEU A 349 13.55 5.40 -4.05
C LEU A 349 15.03 5.80 -4.00
N GLY A 350 15.91 4.88 -4.37
CA GLY A 350 17.36 5.08 -4.45
C GLY A 350 18.14 4.82 -3.16
N ASN A 351 17.49 4.60 -2.01
CA ASN A 351 18.22 4.18 -0.82
C ASN A 351 18.90 2.83 -1.05
N HIS A 352 20.12 2.67 -0.55
CA HIS A 352 21.00 1.50 -0.78
C HIS A 352 21.25 1.21 -2.27
N GLY A 353 21.07 2.19 -3.18
CA GLY A 353 21.14 2.00 -4.62
C GLY A 353 20.02 1.12 -5.19
N LEU A 354 18.90 1.03 -4.47
CA LEU A 354 17.76 0.19 -4.81
C LEU A 354 16.52 1.04 -5.14
N TYR A 355 15.65 0.49 -5.97
CA TYR A 355 14.47 1.18 -6.50
C TYR A 355 13.27 0.25 -6.45
N LEU A 356 12.07 0.83 -6.40
CA LEU A 356 10.82 0.09 -6.33
C LEU A 356 10.78 -0.79 -5.08
N LYS A 357 10.35 -2.04 -5.21
CA LYS A 357 10.19 -2.99 -4.11
C LYS A 357 10.88 -4.31 -4.40
N HIS A 358 11.67 -4.75 -3.44
CA HIS A 358 12.38 -6.02 -3.46
C HIS A 358 12.10 -6.79 -2.16
N PRO A 359 12.37 -8.10 -2.11
CA PRO A 359 12.32 -8.84 -0.85
C PRO A 359 13.54 -8.52 0.05
N ILE A 360 13.70 -7.24 0.31
CA ILE A 360 14.75 -6.62 1.11
C ILE A 360 14.05 -5.67 2.07
N PRO A 361 13.76 -6.11 3.30
CA PRO A 361 12.84 -5.42 4.21
C PRO A 361 13.48 -4.26 4.97
N TYR A 362 14.03 -3.26 4.24
CA TYR A 362 14.44 -1.99 4.82
C TYR A 362 13.24 -1.17 5.32
N GLU A 363 13.47 -0.28 6.30
CA GLU A 363 12.43 0.63 6.82
C GLU A 363 11.76 1.43 5.69
N ASP A 364 12.45 1.71 4.59
CA ASP A 364 11.90 2.38 3.40
C ASP A 364 10.70 1.64 2.77
N LEU A 365 10.69 0.31 2.85
CA LEU A 365 9.58 -0.53 2.38
C LEU A 365 8.63 -0.93 3.50
N LEU A 366 9.19 -1.17 4.68
CA LEU A 366 8.51 -1.81 5.81
C LEU A 366 7.71 -0.80 6.62
N ARG A 367 8.29 0.37 6.92
CA ARG A 367 7.64 1.44 7.65
C ARG A 367 6.74 2.23 6.69
N VAL A 368 5.50 2.43 7.11
CA VAL A 368 4.48 3.13 6.34
C VAL A 368 3.90 4.29 7.13
N THR A 369 3.44 5.32 6.41
CA THR A 369 2.74 6.43 7.06
C THR A 369 1.39 5.95 7.59
N MET A 370 1.01 6.42 8.78
CA MET A 370 -0.34 6.28 9.33
C MET A 370 -0.68 7.50 10.17
N VAL A 371 -1.80 8.13 9.82
CA VAL A 371 -2.39 9.24 10.60
C VAL A 371 -3.89 9.01 10.74
N ALA A 372 -4.45 9.37 11.89
CA ALA A 372 -5.88 9.26 12.15
C ALA A 372 -6.41 10.49 12.84
N GLN A 373 -7.63 10.94 12.48
CA GLN A 373 -8.38 12.01 13.09
C GLN A 373 -9.85 11.61 13.21
N GLY A 374 -10.52 12.03 14.25
CA GLY A 374 -11.96 11.79 14.42
C GLY A 374 -12.39 11.72 15.87
N PRO A 375 -13.61 11.23 16.14
CA PRO A 375 -14.13 11.10 17.50
C PRO A 375 -13.19 10.29 18.39
N GLY A 376 -12.86 10.86 19.56
CA GLY A 376 -11.99 10.20 20.54
C GLY A 376 -10.51 10.13 20.18
N VAL A 377 -10.07 10.72 19.06
CA VAL A 377 -8.66 10.76 18.66
C VAL A 377 -7.96 11.99 19.26
N ALA A 378 -6.82 11.77 19.92
CA ALA A 378 -6.02 12.83 20.54
C ALA A 378 -5.31 13.67 19.48
N ALA A 379 -5.44 15.00 19.57
CA ALA A 379 -4.81 15.93 18.64
C ALA A 379 -3.30 16.07 18.90
N GLY A 380 -2.50 16.15 17.82
CA GLY A 380 -1.07 16.44 17.86
C GLY A 380 -0.22 15.32 18.48
N LYS A 381 -0.79 14.14 18.70
CA LYS A 381 -0.06 13.02 19.31
C LYS A 381 0.82 12.29 18.30
N VAL A 382 2.01 11.88 18.76
CA VAL A 382 2.90 10.96 18.04
C VAL A 382 3.02 9.68 18.85
N VAL A 383 2.69 8.55 18.22
CA VAL A 383 2.82 7.21 18.78
C VAL A 383 4.05 6.55 18.18
N SER A 384 4.98 6.09 19.03
CA SER A 384 6.25 5.47 18.62
C SER A 384 6.30 3.96 18.89
N GLU A 385 5.26 3.41 19.48
CA GLU A 385 5.10 1.97 19.64
C GLU A 385 4.94 1.29 18.28
N PRO A 386 5.56 0.10 18.06
CA PRO A 386 5.41 -0.65 16.84
C PRO A 386 3.96 -1.12 16.67
N VAL A 387 3.28 -0.56 15.67
CA VAL A 387 1.92 -0.94 15.27
C VAL A 387 1.94 -1.46 13.82
N SER A 388 0.84 -2.03 13.39
CA SER A 388 0.74 -2.54 12.02
C SER A 388 -0.52 -2.03 11.32
N THR A 389 -0.46 -1.95 9.98
CA THR A 389 -1.65 -1.62 9.17
C THR A 389 -2.77 -2.66 9.32
N LEU A 390 -2.45 -3.91 9.66
CA LEU A 390 -3.47 -4.92 9.96
C LEU A 390 -4.30 -4.58 11.21
N ASP A 391 -3.79 -3.72 12.11
CA ASP A 391 -4.47 -3.30 13.34
C ASP A 391 -5.72 -2.44 13.08
N LEU A 392 -5.86 -1.95 11.85
CA LEU A 392 -7.04 -1.19 11.42
C LEU A 392 -8.34 -2.00 11.53
N ALA A 393 -8.33 -3.30 11.21
CA ALA A 393 -9.52 -4.13 11.32
C ALA A 393 -10.07 -4.17 12.76
N ALA A 394 -9.20 -4.45 13.75
CA ALA A 394 -9.60 -4.43 15.16
C ALA A 394 -10.01 -3.04 15.64
N THR A 395 -9.37 -2.00 15.12
CA THR A 395 -9.70 -0.60 15.43
C THR A 395 -11.10 -0.26 14.94
N PHE A 396 -11.43 -0.63 13.71
CA PHE A 396 -12.77 -0.37 13.16
C PHE A 396 -13.87 -1.14 13.90
N TYR A 397 -13.58 -2.36 14.36
CA TYR A 397 -14.52 -3.11 15.21
C TYR A 397 -14.76 -2.40 16.54
N GLU A 398 -13.71 -1.91 17.20
CA GLU A 398 -13.85 -1.17 18.46
C GLU A 398 -14.69 0.11 18.27
N TYR A 399 -14.39 0.92 17.24
CA TYR A 399 -15.16 2.13 16.94
C TYR A 399 -16.62 1.85 16.57
N ALA A 400 -16.89 0.71 15.96
CA ALA A 400 -18.25 0.27 15.63
C ALA A 400 -18.97 -0.43 16.80
N GLY A 401 -18.32 -0.60 17.95
CA GLY A 401 -18.87 -1.34 19.09
C GLY A 401 -19.06 -2.84 18.84
N ILE A 402 -18.30 -3.41 17.90
CA ILE A 402 -18.34 -4.83 17.52
C ILE A 402 -17.31 -5.60 18.32
N ALA A 403 -17.70 -6.75 18.85
CA ALA A 403 -16.77 -7.64 19.54
C ALA A 403 -15.69 -8.15 18.56
N ARG A 404 -14.43 -8.06 18.97
CA ARG A 404 -13.31 -8.57 18.20
C ARG A 404 -13.40 -10.09 18.03
N PRO A 405 -13.36 -10.65 16.80
CA PRO A 405 -13.27 -12.09 16.59
C PRO A 405 -12.03 -12.70 17.27
N ALA A 406 -12.18 -13.87 17.89
CA ALA A 406 -11.09 -14.53 18.63
C ALA A 406 -9.87 -14.89 17.74
N ALA A 407 -10.12 -15.23 16.48
CA ALA A 407 -9.07 -15.58 15.50
C ALA A 407 -8.30 -14.37 14.94
N LEU A 408 -8.74 -13.15 15.24
CA LEU A 408 -8.14 -11.94 14.71
C LEU A 408 -6.75 -11.72 15.31
N GLN A 409 -5.76 -11.46 14.45
CA GLN A 409 -4.37 -11.23 14.87
C GLN A 409 -4.08 -9.75 15.12
N SER A 410 -4.90 -8.87 14.57
CA SER A 410 -4.81 -7.42 14.78
C SER A 410 -5.21 -7.01 16.21
N ARG A 411 -4.65 -5.91 16.69
CA ARG A 411 -4.94 -5.27 17.98
C ARG A 411 -5.46 -3.87 17.74
N SER A 412 -6.55 -3.49 18.41
CA SER A 412 -7.09 -2.14 18.24
C SER A 412 -6.08 -1.05 18.61
N LEU A 413 -6.09 0.02 17.85
CA LEU A 413 -5.33 1.25 18.11
C LEU A 413 -6.12 2.24 18.98
N GLY A 414 -7.37 1.94 19.34
CA GLY A 414 -8.28 2.88 20.00
C GLY A 414 -7.69 3.53 21.25
N ARG A 415 -7.02 2.76 22.11
CA ARG A 415 -6.36 3.30 23.30
C ARG A 415 -5.22 4.26 22.97
N LEU A 416 -4.38 3.92 21.98
CA LEU A 416 -3.28 4.78 21.50
C LEU A 416 -3.82 6.03 20.83
N LEU A 417 -4.85 5.91 20.02
CA LEU A 417 -5.54 7.03 19.36
C LEU A 417 -6.15 7.98 20.40
N GLY A 418 -6.77 7.46 21.45
CA GLY A 418 -7.34 8.26 22.53
C GLY A 418 -6.34 8.91 23.48
N GLY A 419 -5.05 8.81 23.20
CA GLY A 419 -4.00 9.43 24.03
C GLY A 419 -3.50 8.54 25.17
N GLY A 420 -4.08 7.37 25.40
CA GLY A 420 -3.63 6.42 26.41
C GLY A 420 -2.27 5.76 26.07
N ALA A 421 -1.63 5.19 27.09
CA ALA A 421 -0.44 4.38 26.93
C ALA A 421 -0.82 2.90 26.73
N GLU A 422 -0.18 2.24 25.79
CA GLU A 422 -0.28 0.80 25.58
C GLU A 422 1.09 0.29 25.15
N THR A 423 1.58 -0.75 25.82
CA THR A 423 2.85 -1.38 25.43
C THR A 423 2.61 -2.29 24.24
N ARG A 424 3.41 -2.09 23.21
CA ARG A 424 3.49 -2.96 22.03
C ARG A 424 4.95 -3.28 21.78
N ASP A 425 5.28 -4.55 21.90
CA ASP A 425 6.68 -5.00 21.88
C ASP A 425 7.17 -5.19 20.45
N VAL A 426 6.27 -5.61 19.53
CA VAL A 426 6.65 -6.04 18.19
C VAL A 426 5.53 -5.86 17.16
N ALA A 427 5.91 -5.54 15.94
CA ALA A 427 5.13 -5.70 14.73
C ALA A 427 5.79 -6.74 13.80
N TYR A 428 4.98 -7.43 13.00
CA TYR A 428 5.41 -8.53 12.14
C TYR A 428 5.23 -8.19 10.66
N SER A 429 6.20 -8.62 9.85
CA SER A 429 6.06 -8.67 8.39
C SER A 429 6.52 -10.04 7.90
N GLU A 430 5.78 -10.59 6.93
CA GLU A 430 6.04 -11.94 6.40
C GLU A 430 6.00 -11.91 4.88
N TRP A 431 7.00 -12.49 4.23
CA TRP A 431 6.97 -12.64 2.79
C TRP A 431 7.59 -13.97 2.37
N HIS A 432 6.78 -14.87 1.85
CA HIS A 432 7.26 -15.97 1.03
C HIS A 432 7.37 -15.45 -0.40
N VAL A 433 8.53 -15.55 -1.00
CA VAL A 433 8.79 -15.08 -2.36
C VAL A 433 8.82 -16.27 -3.30
N HIS A 434 7.97 -16.25 -4.32
CA HIS A 434 7.98 -17.28 -5.34
C HIS A 434 9.10 -17.03 -6.37
N ALA A 435 9.74 -18.10 -6.85
CA ALA A 435 10.84 -18.01 -7.82
C ALA A 435 10.43 -17.31 -9.14
N SER A 436 9.14 -17.33 -9.50
CA SER A 436 8.63 -16.58 -10.66
C SER A 436 8.89 -15.08 -10.59
N ARG A 437 9.11 -14.52 -9.38
CA ARG A 437 9.34 -13.08 -9.18
C ARG A 437 10.77 -12.66 -9.53
N CYS A 438 11.76 -13.35 -9.00
CA CYS A 438 13.17 -12.93 -9.07
C CYS A 438 14.15 -14.12 -9.25
N GLY A 439 13.67 -15.31 -9.52
CA GLY A 439 14.50 -16.49 -9.78
C GLY A 439 14.89 -17.28 -8.53
N VAL A 440 14.55 -16.78 -7.32
CA VAL A 440 14.83 -17.47 -6.06
C VAL A 440 13.56 -17.52 -5.21
N GLY A 441 13.36 -18.64 -4.52
CA GLY A 441 12.35 -18.77 -3.47
C GLY A 441 12.92 -18.31 -2.13
N LEU A 442 12.13 -17.62 -1.32
CA LEU A 442 12.53 -17.14 0.01
C LEU A 442 11.38 -17.27 0.99
N LYS A 443 11.71 -17.49 2.27
CA LYS A 443 10.74 -17.47 3.38
C LYS A 443 11.19 -16.46 4.43
N LEU A 444 10.85 -15.19 4.21
CA LEU A 444 11.26 -14.09 5.06
C LEU A 444 10.26 -13.85 6.19
N ARG A 445 10.77 -13.67 7.40
CA ARG A 445 10.03 -13.13 8.54
C ARG A 445 10.81 -11.99 9.17
N THR A 446 10.13 -10.86 9.32
CA THR A 446 10.68 -9.67 9.96
C THR A 446 9.93 -9.39 11.24
N VAL A 447 10.65 -9.15 12.31
CA VAL A 447 10.15 -8.60 13.57
C VAL A 447 10.75 -7.21 13.78
N ARG A 448 9.89 -6.26 14.14
CA ARG A 448 10.27 -4.88 14.39
C ARG A 448 9.79 -4.45 15.76
N THR A 449 10.71 -4.21 16.68
CA THR A 449 10.47 -3.63 18.00
C THR A 449 10.63 -2.11 17.96
N LYS A 450 10.58 -1.43 19.08
CA LYS A 450 10.78 0.03 19.14
C LYS A 450 12.16 0.48 18.68
N THR A 451 13.18 -0.34 18.90
CA THR A 451 14.59 0.01 18.70
C THR A 451 15.33 -0.88 17.71
N HIS A 452 14.86 -2.08 17.47
CA HIS A 452 15.54 -3.05 16.63
C HIS A 452 14.62 -3.67 15.58
N LYS A 453 15.22 -4.09 14.49
CA LYS A 453 14.58 -4.88 13.45
C LYS A 453 15.45 -6.11 13.14
N CYS A 454 14.80 -7.27 13.02
CA CYS A 454 15.48 -8.48 12.56
C CYS A 454 14.66 -9.19 11.50
N THR A 455 15.29 -9.56 10.40
CA THR A 455 14.73 -10.39 9.35
C THR A 455 15.45 -11.73 9.33
N PHE A 456 14.68 -12.80 9.30
CA PHE A 456 15.13 -14.17 9.20
C PHE A 456 14.73 -14.75 7.85
N GLU A 457 15.68 -15.34 7.13
CA GLU A 457 15.39 -16.24 6.03
C GLU A 457 15.38 -17.67 6.60
N LEU A 458 14.17 -18.28 6.61
CA LEU A 458 13.89 -19.46 7.43
C LEU A 458 14.50 -20.77 6.91
N GLU A 459 14.86 -20.83 5.61
CA GLU A 459 15.44 -22.06 5.03
C GLU A 459 16.96 -22.10 5.17
N SER A 460 17.63 -20.98 4.93
CA SER A 460 19.08 -20.91 5.03
C SER A 460 19.59 -20.56 6.44
N GLY A 461 18.71 -20.02 7.28
CA GLY A 461 19.09 -19.48 8.59
C GLY A 461 19.89 -18.16 8.52
N ALA A 462 20.05 -17.59 7.34
CA ALA A 462 20.65 -16.26 7.19
C ALA A 462 19.69 -15.17 7.71
N GLY A 463 20.24 -14.00 8.04
CA GLY A 463 19.44 -12.91 8.57
C GLY A 463 20.10 -11.55 8.48
N GLU A 464 19.35 -10.56 8.90
CA GLU A 464 19.84 -9.20 9.12
C GLU A 464 19.25 -8.63 10.40
N LEU A 465 20.08 -7.95 11.17
CA LEU A 465 19.73 -7.31 12.44
C LEU A 465 20.23 -5.87 12.43
N TYR A 466 19.34 -4.93 12.69
CA TYR A 466 19.67 -3.50 12.75
C TYR A 466 19.22 -2.89 14.07
N ASP A 467 20.10 -2.05 14.65
CA ASP A 467 19.79 -1.15 15.75
C ASP A 467 19.29 0.18 15.18
N LEU A 468 17.99 0.32 15.05
CA LEU A 468 17.35 1.49 14.41
C LEU A 468 17.51 2.79 15.22
N ALA A 469 17.89 2.70 16.50
CA ALA A 469 18.15 3.88 17.33
C ALA A 469 19.52 4.50 17.00
N ASN A 470 20.51 3.67 16.70
CA ASN A 470 21.88 4.11 16.41
C ASN A 470 22.23 4.04 14.91
N ASP A 471 21.56 3.19 14.15
CA ASP A 471 21.72 3.01 12.71
C ASP A 471 20.36 3.04 11.99
N PRO A 472 19.65 4.19 11.98
CA PRO A 472 18.35 4.30 11.31
C PRO A 472 18.43 4.16 9.78
N ALA A 473 19.62 4.21 9.20
CA ALA A 473 19.87 3.99 7.78
C ALA A 473 20.17 2.52 7.43
N GLU A 474 20.20 1.63 8.42
CA GLU A 474 20.38 0.19 8.24
C GLU A 474 21.66 -0.21 7.47
N MET A 475 22.75 0.49 7.79
CA MET A 475 24.04 0.30 7.12
C MET A 475 24.86 -0.82 7.72
N ASP A 476 24.70 -1.12 9.01
CA ASP A 476 25.51 -2.09 9.75
C ASP A 476 24.68 -3.31 10.17
N ASN A 477 24.72 -4.36 9.35
CA ASN A 477 24.05 -5.63 9.67
C ASN A 477 24.78 -6.34 10.83
N ARG A 478 24.14 -6.40 11.99
CA ARG A 478 24.65 -6.99 13.24
C ARG A 478 24.21 -8.45 13.45
N PHE A 479 23.64 -9.09 12.44
CA PHE A 479 23.22 -10.48 12.54
C PHE A 479 24.42 -11.40 12.78
N ASN A 480 24.33 -12.27 13.79
CA ASN A 480 25.41 -13.12 14.27
C ASN A 480 26.64 -12.38 14.87
N ASP A 481 26.50 -11.09 15.18
CA ASP A 481 27.51 -10.38 15.97
C ASP A 481 27.44 -10.87 17.42
N PRO A 482 28.55 -11.34 18.01
CA PRO A 482 28.60 -11.77 19.41
C PRO A 482 28.13 -10.68 20.39
N GLY A 483 28.39 -9.40 20.09
CA GLY A 483 27.94 -8.27 20.89
C GLY A 483 26.43 -8.06 20.86
N CYS A 484 25.71 -8.63 19.90
CA CYS A 484 24.26 -8.55 19.73
C CYS A 484 23.52 -9.88 20.02
N ALA A 485 24.21 -10.90 20.52
CA ALA A 485 23.64 -12.25 20.70
C ALA A 485 22.38 -12.26 21.58
N THR A 486 22.33 -11.47 22.65
CA THR A 486 21.16 -11.37 23.54
C THR A 486 19.97 -10.76 22.79
N VAL A 487 20.17 -9.64 22.13
CA VAL A 487 19.12 -8.96 21.35
C VAL A 487 18.63 -9.84 20.21
N GLN A 488 19.55 -10.51 19.49
CA GLN A 488 19.18 -11.42 18.41
C GLN A 488 18.33 -12.59 18.94
N LYS A 489 18.65 -13.14 20.12
CA LYS A 489 17.86 -14.18 20.75
C LYS A 489 16.46 -13.68 21.10
N GLU A 490 16.34 -12.50 21.69
CA GLU A 490 15.03 -11.91 22.04
C GLU A 490 14.17 -11.71 20.78
N LEU A 491 14.74 -11.17 19.71
CA LEU A 491 14.04 -10.99 18.44
C LEU A 491 13.65 -12.32 17.78
N HIS A 492 14.48 -13.35 17.92
CA HIS A 492 14.16 -14.69 17.46
C HIS A 492 13.00 -15.32 18.27
N ASP A 493 12.97 -15.11 19.59
CA ASP A 493 11.88 -15.56 20.44
C ASP A 493 10.56 -14.83 20.07
N LEU A 494 10.61 -13.51 19.79
CA LEU A 494 9.47 -12.75 19.25
C LEU A 494 9.01 -13.28 17.88
N MET A 495 9.94 -13.62 16.99
CA MET A 495 9.61 -14.21 15.68
C MET A 495 8.87 -15.54 15.84
N ARG A 496 9.27 -16.38 16.81
CA ARG A 496 8.59 -17.66 17.14
C ARG A 496 7.24 -17.44 17.81
N ALA A 497 7.07 -16.36 18.56
CA ALA A 497 5.82 -15.97 19.21
C ALA A 497 4.81 -15.31 18.25
N ARG A 498 5.02 -15.42 16.93
CA ARG A 498 4.09 -14.92 15.91
C ARG A 498 2.64 -15.32 16.25
N PRO A 499 1.70 -14.37 16.27
CA PRO A 499 0.31 -14.68 16.61
C PRO A 499 -0.37 -15.54 15.53
N GLY A 500 -1.26 -16.42 15.96
CA GLY A 500 -2.07 -17.28 15.08
C GLY A 500 -1.26 -18.36 14.36
N VAL A 501 -1.94 -19.14 13.54
CA VAL A 501 -1.36 -20.28 12.82
C VAL A 501 -1.16 -19.91 11.34
N ALA A 502 0.01 -20.16 10.81
CA ALA A 502 0.25 -20.10 9.38
C ALA A 502 -0.43 -21.30 8.69
N ARG A 503 -1.02 -21.07 7.53
CA ARG A 503 -1.61 -22.14 6.71
C ARG A 503 -0.51 -23.07 6.20
N ALA A 504 -0.79 -24.35 6.23
CA ALA A 504 0.08 -25.37 5.63
C ALA A 504 -0.16 -25.53 4.11
N ASP A 505 -1.38 -25.20 3.65
CA ASP A 505 -1.86 -25.32 2.28
C ASP A 505 -1.85 -23.95 1.57
N LEU A 506 -0.69 -23.42 1.29
CA LEU A 506 -0.56 -22.19 0.54
C LEU A 506 -0.77 -22.44 -0.96
N ALA A 507 -1.67 -21.67 -1.57
CA ALA A 507 -1.94 -21.78 -3.00
C ALA A 507 -0.74 -21.28 -3.83
N GLU A 508 -0.50 -21.90 -4.99
CA GLU A 508 0.48 -21.42 -5.94
C GLU A 508 0.02 -20.14 -6.64
N PRO A 509 0.95 -19.25 -7.06
CA PRO A 509 0.59 -18.08 -7.84
C PRO A 509 -0.09 -18.42 -9.16
N ILE A 510 -1.22 -17.80 -9.44
CA ILE A 510 -2.05 -18.01 -10.64
C ILE A 510 -1.80 -16.97 -11.74
N GLY A 511 -0.78 -16.17 -11.58
CA GLY A 511 -0.43 -15.11 -12.52
C GLY A 511 0.55 -14.12 -11.93
N MET A 512 0.48 -12.88 -12.45
CA MET A 512 1.24 -11.73 -11.96
C MET A 512 0.31 -10.61 -11.55
N ALA A 513 0.72 -9.86 -10.57
CA ALA A 513 0.05 -8.66 -10.12
C ALA A 513 0.82 -7.41 -10.54
#